data_8f758a7f1a55f977daf6d2cfd69e5fb7
#
_entry.id   8f758a7f1a55f977daf6d2cfd69e5fb7
#
_cell.length_a   1.000
_cell.length_b   1.000
_cell.length_c   1.000
_cell.angle_alpha   90.00
_cell.angle_beta   90.00
_cell.angle_gamma   90.00
#
_symmetry.space_group_name_H-M   'P 1'
#
loop_
_entity.id
_entity.type
_entity.pdbx_description
1 polymer ?
#
loop_
_entity_poly.entity_id
_entity_poly.type
_entity_poly.pdbx_seq_one_letter_code
_entity_poly.pdbx_strand_id
1 'polypeptide(L)'
;MRSIFDAVKNIQAVDPIAASAVQTSAAIDTKGYNSGAVVIVNGAATGTPTSYTVDAKVQHCDTSGGSYADVTGATITQITADSKVATIRLSGFGTSSLKRFIKIVVTPALAGGSSPKALVSATVQLGRGYKDPVGNTQ
;
A
#
# COMPACT_ATOMS: atom_id res chain seq x y z
N MET A 1 -15.30 10.92 -22.52
CA MET A 1 -14.12 10.73 -21.65
C MET A 1 -14.61 10.49 -20.21
N ARG A 2 -14.11 9.44 -19.59
CA ARG A 2 -14.44 9.18 -18.20
C ARG A 2 -13.56 10.01 -17.27
N SER A 3 -14.13 10.53 -16.18
CA SER A 3 -13.33 11.23 -15.18
C SER A 3 -12.53 10.21 -14.36
N ILE A 4 -11.45 10.66 -13.77
CA ILE A 4 -10.66 9.80 -12.87
C ILE A 4 -11.49 9.36 -11.66
N PHE A 5 -12.42 10.19 -11.23
CA PHE A 5 -13.32 9.88 -10.12
C PHE A 5 -14.16 8.63 -10.40
N ASP A 6 -14.65 8.50 -11.64
CA ASP A 6 -15.48 7.36 -12.02
C ASP A 6 -14.65 6.10 -12.31
N ALA A 7 -13.36 6.25 -12.56
CA ALA A 7 -12.49 5.17 -13.01
C ALA A 7 -11.72 4.50 -11.86
N VAL A 8 -11.64 5.13 -10.70
CA VAL A 8 -10.74 4.70 -9.62
C VAL A 8 -11.49 4.67 -8.29
N LYS A 9 -11.31 3.57 -7.54
CA LYS A 9 -11.75 3.47 -6.16
C LYS A 9 -10.55 3.59 -5.23
N ASN A 10 -10.61 4.52 -4.28
CA ASN A 10 -9.56 4.73 -3.30
C ASN A 10 -9.87 3.97 -2.01
N ILE A 11 -8.90 3.26 -1.48
CA ILE A 11 -9.00 2.53 -0.22
C ILE A 11 -7.80 2.91 0.64
N GLN A 12 -8.06 3.33 1.87
CA GLN A 12 -6.99 3.59 2.83
C GLN A 12 -6.52 2.25 3.40
N ALA A 13 -5.30 1.87 3.10
CA ALA A 13 -4.72 0.60 3.54
C ALA A 13 -4.03 0.75 4.89
N VAL A 14 -3.14 1.72 5.02
CA VAL A 14 -2.47 2.05 6.27
C VAL A 14 -2.82 3.48 6.64
N ASP A 15 -3.46 3.66 7.79
CA ASP A 15 -3.81 4.99 8.28
C ASP A 15 -2.55 5.81 8.52
N PRO A 16 -2.59 7.13 8.31
CA PRO A 16 -1.45 7.97 8.64
C PRO A 16 -1.05 7.76 10.10
N ILE A 17 0.19 7.32 10.31
CA ILE A 17 0.66 6.93 11.63
C ILE A 17 2.15 7.23 11.79
N ALA A 18 2.55 7.61 12.99
CA ALA A 18 3.96 7.66 13.37
C ALA A 18 4.36 6.25 13.82
N ALA A 19 5.12 5.53 12.99
CA ALA A 19 5.40 4.13 13.18
C ALA A 19 6.89 3.86 13.40
N SER A 20 7.18 2.95 14.31
CA SER A 20 8.50 2.35 14.50
C SER A 20 8.48 0.85 14.28
N ALA A 21 7.32 0.29 14.01
CA ALA A 21 7.11 -1.13 13.75
C ALA A 21 6.36 -1.35 12.45
N VAL A 22 6.37 -2.58 11.96
CA VAL A 22 5.67 -2.98 10.73
C VAL A 22 4.18 -2.66 10.82
N GLN A 23 3.65 -2.05 9.76
CA GLN A 23 2.23 -1.77 9.62
C GLN A 23 1.67 -2.64 8.50
N THR A 24 0.70 -3.48 8.83
CA THR A 24 0.05 -4.37 7.85
C THR A 24 -1.42 -3.98 7.73
N SER A 25 -1.90 -3.81 6.51
CA SER A 25 -3.31 -3.47 6.26
C SER A 25 -4.23 -4.65 6.56
N ALA A 26 -5.53 -4.35 6.68
CA ALA A 26 -6.56 -5.39 6.61
C ALA A 26 -6.59 -5.97 5.18
N ALA A 27 -7.23 -7.13 5.02
CA ALA A 27 -7.40 -7.74 3.70
C ALA A 27 -8.25 -6.83 2.81
N ILE A 28 -7.80 -6.60 1.59
CA ILE A 28 -8.49 -5.80 0.60
C ILE A 28 -8.99 -6.74 -0.50
N ASP A 29 -10.30 -6.73 -0.75
CA ASP A 29 -10.91 -7.54 -1.79
C ASP A 29 -10.83 -6.78 -3.12
N THR A 30 -10.17 -7.38 -4.10
CA THR A 30 -9.99 -6.78 -5.42
C THR A 30 -10.98 -7.31 -6.46
N LYS A 31 -11.98 -8.08 -6.03
CA LYS A 31 -12.99 -8.62 -6.95
C LYS A 31 -13.71 -7.49 -7.69
N GLY A 32 -13.80 -7.63 -9.00
CA GLY A 32 -14.43 -6.63 -9.87
C GLY A 32 -13.47 -5.61 -10.44
N TYR A 33 -12.20 -5.66 -10.08
CA TYR A 33 -11.16 -4.76 -10.59
C TYR A 33 -10.08 -5.56 -11.30
N ASN A 34 -9.44 -4.92 -12.28
CA ASN A 34 -8.41 -5.55 -13.08
C ASN A 34 -7.00 -5.00 -12.77
N SER A 35 -6.91 -3.78 -12.32
CA SER A 35 -5.62 -3.15 -12.03
C SER A 35 -5.73 -2.22 -10.84
N GLY A 36 -4.57 -1.84 -10.31
CA GLY A 36 -4.51 -0.91 -9.20
C GLY A 36 -3.12 -0.36 -9.01
N ALA A 37 -3.03 0.56 -8.08
CA ALA A 37 -1.77 1.12 -7.64
C ALA A 37 -1.79 1.25 -6.12
N VAL A 38 -0.65 1.00 -5.50
CA VAL A 38 -0.46 1.25 -4.06
C VAL A 38 0.44 2.47 -3.95
N VAL A 39 -0.04 3.49 -3.27
CA VAL A 39 0.71 4.73 -3.06
C VAL A 39 1.15 4.77 -1.60
N ILE A 40 2.46 4.78 -1.40
CA ILE A 40 3.08 4.88 -0.07
C ILE A 40 3.60 6.29 0.10
N VAL A 41 3.19 6.95 1.17
CA VAL A 41 3.59 8.33 1.47
C VAL A 41 4.29 8.34 2.81
N ASN A 42 5.43 9.02 2.90
CA ASN A 42 6.05 9.29 4.18
C ASN A 42 6.25 10.79 4.39
N GLY A 43 6.13 11.22 5.65
CA GLY A 43 6.44 12.58 6.06
C GLY A 43 7.82 12.68 6.68
N ALA A 44 8.05 13.72 7.46
CA ALA A 44 9.30 13.89 8.20
C ALA A 44 9.37 12.91 9.37
N ALA A 45 10.53 12.28 9.56
CA ALA A 45 10.75 11.41 10.71
C ALA A 45 10.81 12.24 12.00
N THR A 46 10.28 11.66 13.08
CA THR A 46 10.32 12.28 14.41
C THR A 46 11.38 11.62 15.28
N GLY A 47 11.79 12.26 16.39
CA GLY A 47 12.77 11.72 17.31
C GLY A 47 14.22 11.84 16.85
N THR A 48 14.50 12.60 15.80
CA THR A 48 15.82 12.86 15.25
C THR A 48 16.67 11.59 15.03
N PRO A 49 16.22 10.60 14.24
CA PRO A 49 17.04 9.43 13.97
C PRO A 49 18.28 9.80 13.16
N THR A 50 19.36 9.05 13.35
CA THR A 50 20.58 9.23 12.55
C THR A 50 20.39 8.69 11.14
N SER A 51 19.54 7.67 11.00
CA SER A 51 19.14 7.11 9.71
C SER A 51 17.79 6.44 9.83
N TYR A 52 17.05 6.38 8.73
CA TYR A 52 15.84 5.56 8.68
C TYR A 52 15.55 5.14 7.24
N THR A 53 14.80 4.05 7.13
CA THR A 53 14.33 3.55 5.85
C THR A 53 12.86 3.16 5.97
N VAL A 54 12.14 3.23 4.87
CA VAL A 54 10.77 2.72 4.78
C VAL A 54 10.70 1.80 3.56
N ASP A 55 10.35 0.56 3.82
CA ASP A 55 10.09 -0.43 2.78
C ASP A 55 8.60 -0.73 2.73
N ALA A 56 8.10 -1.12 1.57
CA ALA A 56 6.73 -1.56 1.44
C ALA A 56 6.62 -2.65 0.38
N LYS A 57 5.67 -3.55 0.59
CA LYS A 57 5.39 -4.65 -0.33
C LYS A 57 3.92 -5.00 -0.29
N VAL A 58 3.49 -5.77 -1.28
CA VAL A 58 2.14 -6.30 -1.38
C VAL A 58 2.20 -7.80 -1.15
N GLN A 59 1.29 -8.31 -0.33
CA GLN A 59 1.07 -9.75 -0.14
C GLN A 59 -0.30 -10.10 -0.68
N HIS A 60 -0.50 -11.35 -1.07
CA HIS A 60 -1.76 -11.82 -1.63
C HIS A 60 -2.18 -13.18 -1.08
N CYS A 61 -3.48 -13.47 -1.21
CA CYS A 61 -4.06 -14.76 -0.87
C CYS A 61 -5.38 -14.95 -1.63
N ASP A 62 -5.78 -16.20 -1.82
CA ASP A 62 -7.07 -16.51 -2.46
C ASP A 62 -8.26 -16.26 -1.53
N THR A 63 -8.03 -16.30 -0.23
CA THR A 63 -9.06 -16.10 0.80
C THR A 63 -8.65 -14.99 1.76
N SER A 64 -9.64 -14.27 2.29
CA SER A 64 -9.35 -13.12 3.17
C SER A 64 -8.64 -13.53 4.47
N GLY A 65 -8.95 -14.68 5.01
CA GLY A 65 -8.35 -15.18 6.25
C GLY A 65 -7.24 -16.20 6.04
N GLY A 66 -6.76 -16.38 4.82
CA GLY A 66 -5.73 -17.37 4.51
C GLY A 66 -4.31 -16.90 4.84
N SER A 67 -3.34 -17.71 4.43
CA SER A 67 -1.92 -17.38 4.59
C SER A 67 -1.47 -16.52 3.41
N TYR A 68 -1.03 -15.32 3.69
CA TYR A 68 -0.57 -14.38 2.68
C TYR A 68 0.90 -14.60 2.34
N ALA A 69 1.23 -14.48 1.06
CA ALA A 69 2.59 -14.58 0.55
C ALA A 69 2.95 -13.32 -0.24
N ASP A 70 4.23 -13.03 -0.35
CA ASP A 70 4.69 -11.86 -1.08
C ASP A 70 4.38 -11.99 -2.58
N VAL A 71 3.90 -10.90 -3.17
CA VAL A 71 3.73 -10.79 -4.62
C VAL A 71 5.09 -10.46 -5.23
N THR A 72 5.54 -11.29 -6.17
CA THR A 72 6.84 -11.09 -6.82
C THR A 72 6.88 -9.74 -7.55
N GLY A 73 7.89 -8.92 -7.24
CA GLY A 73 8.09 -7.62 -7.88
C GLY A 73 7.21 -6.49 -7.36
N ALA A 74 6.30 -6.77 -6.43
CA ALA A 74 5.41 -5.75 -5.87
C ALA A 74 6.03 -5.12 -4.62
N THR A 75 7.11 -4.39 -4.82
CA THR A 75 7.84 -3.67 -3.78
C THR A 75 8.14 -2.26 -4.24
N ILE A 76 8.45 -1.37 -3.29
CA ILE A 76 8.89 -0.01 -3.61
C ILE A 76 10.42 0.05 -3.64
N THR A 77 10.95 1.08 -4.30
CA THR A 77 12.33 1.50 -4.05
C THR A 77 12.36 2.05 -2.63
N GLN A 78 13.30 1.57 -1.80
CA GLN A 78 13.39 1.94 -0.40
C GLN A 78 13.42 3.45 -0.22
N ILE A 79 12.56 3.97 0.65
CA ILE A 79 12.53 5.38 0.99
C ILE A 79 13.57 5.63 2.08
N THR A 80 14.45 6.61 1.86
CA THR A 80 15.52 6.96 2.78
C THR A 80 15.52 8.42 3.20
N ALA A 81 14.53 9.19 2.77
CA ALA A 81 14.44 10.62 3.04
C ALA A 81 13.00 11.02 3.36
N ASP A 82 12.85 12.17 3.99
CA ASP A 82 11.54 12.73 4.34
C ASP A 82 10.72 13.11 3.10
N SER A 83 9.41 13.10 3.27
CA SER A 83 8.45 13.65 2.31
C SER A 83 8.59 13.05 0.91
N LYS A 84 8.60 11.72 0.84
CA LYS A 84 8.67 10.96 -0.41
C LYS A 84 7.38 10.22 -0.69
N VAL A 85 7.17 9.93 -1.96
CA VAL A 85 6.04 9.11 -2.43
C VAL A 85 6.61 7.97 -3.26
N ALA A 86 6.11 6.76 -3.01
CA ALA A 86 6.46 5.58 -3.80
C ALA A 86 5.19 4.88 -4.25
N THR A 87 5.22 4.29 -5.43
CA THR A 87 4.04 3.64 -6.03
C THR A 87 4.38 2.23 -6.48
N ILE A 88 3.48 1.28 -6.17
CA ILE A 88 3.53 -0.08 -6.68
C ILE A 88 2.39 -0.25 -7.67
N ARG A 89 2.69 -0.71 -8.88
CA ARG A 89 1.68 -1.02 -9.89
C ARG A 89 1.22 -2.46 -9.76
N LEU A 90 -0.10 -2.66 -9.84
CA LEU A 90 -0.71 -3.97 -9.79
C LEU A 90 -1.63 -4.17 -10.99
N SER A 91 -1.60 -5.37 -11.59
CA SER A 91 -2.50 -5.72 -12.68
C SER A 91 -2.79 -7.22 -12.68
N GLY A 92 -3.96 -7.59 -13.20
CA GLY A 92 -4.35 -8.99 -13.32
C GLY A 92 -4.79 -9.61 -12.00
N PHE A 93 -5.63 -8.93 -11.25
CA PHE A 93 -6.18 -9.49 -10.01
C PHE A 93 -6.97 -10.78 -10.27
N GLY A 94 -6.88 -11.74 -9.35
CA GLY A 94 -7.56 -13.02 -9.45
C GLY A 94 -6.81 -14.08 -10.24
N THR A 95 -5.56 -13.82 -10.60
CA THR A 95 -4.68 -14.78 -11.28
C THR A 95 -3.73 -15.45 -10.28
N SER A 96 -2.96 -16.43 -10.73
CA SER A 96 -1.94 -17.06 -9.88
C SER A 96 -0.82 -16.11 -9.50
N SER A 97 -0.54 -15.12 -10.35
CA SER A 97 0.52 -14.13 -10.10
C SER A 97 0.08 -13.02 -9.16
N LEU A 98 -1.22 -12.75 -9.10
CA LEU A 98 -1.80 -11.72 -8.23
C LEU A 98 -3.22 -12.16 -7.83
N LYS A 99 -3.33 -12.69 -6.63
CA LYS A 99 -4.58 -13.29 -6.16
C LYS A 99 -5.58 -12.23 -5.72
N ARG A 100 -6.81 -12.66 -5.43
CA ARG A 100 -7.95 -11.78 -5.18
C ARG A 100 -7.77 -10.85 -3.98
N PHE A 101 -7.30 -11.38 -2.84
CA PHE A 101 -7.16 -10.58 -1.62
C PHE A 101 -5.72 -10.13 -1.47
N ILE A 102 -5.52 -8.86 -1.14
CA ILE A 102 -4.20 -8.29 -0.94
C ILE A 102 -4.08 -7.63 0.42
N LYS A 103 -2.86 -7.59 0.93
CA LYS A 103 -2.48 -6.79 2.09
C LYS A 103 -1.25 -5.96 1.75
N ILE A 104 -1.21 -4.77 2.30
CA ILE A 104 -0.07 -3.86 2.13
C ILE A 104 0.73 -3.90 3.42
N VAL A 105 2.03 -4.13 3.29
CA VAL A 105 2.95 -4.19 4.43
C VAL A 105 3.96 -3.05 4.30
N VAL A 106 3.99 -2.16 5.28
CA VAL A 106 4.92 -1.04 5.34
C VAL A 106 5.86 -1.27 6.51
N THR A 107 7.15 -1.30 6.26
CA THR A 107 8.17 -1.61 7.26
C THR A 107 9.13 -0.44 7.44
N PRO A 108 8.96 0.36 8.49
CA PRO A 108 9.97 1.36 8.85
C PRO A 108 11.11 0.70 9.63
N ALA A 109 12.33 1.21 9.42
CA ALA A 109 13.51 0.84 10.19
C ALA A 109 14.28 2.09 10.53
N LEU A 110 14.45 2.36 11.82
CA LEU A 110 15.05 3.60 12.31
C LEU A 110 16.21 3.28 13.26
N ALA A 111 17.25 4.12 13.19
CA ALA A 111 18.42 3.99 14.05
C ALA A 111 18.76 5.33 14.67
N GLY A 112 19.20 5.30 15.92
CA GLY A 112 19.60 6.50 16.66
C GLY A 112 18.40 7.34 17.11
N GLY A 113 18.70 8.54 17.61
CA GLY A 113 17.67 9.45 18.06
C GLY A 113 17.02 9.05 19.38
N SER A 114 15.89 9.69 19.67
CA SER A 114 15.10 9.45 20.88
C SER A 114 13.69 9.04 20.49
N SER A 115 13.35 7.75 20.69
CA SER A 115 12.08 7.16 20.29
C SER A 115 11.70 7.54 18.85
N PRO A 116 12.56 7.26 17.86
CA PRO A 116 12.32 7.74 16.50
C PRO A 116 11.13 7.03 15.86
N LYS A 117 10.40 7.77 15.03
CA LYS A 117 9.25 7.23 14.29
C LYS A 117 9.20 7.81 12.88
N ALA A 118 8.75 6.99 11.94
CA ALA A 118 8.47 7.42 10.57
C ALA A 118 6.98 7.70 10.42
N LEU A 119 6.65 8.84 9.83
CA LEU A 119 5.25 9.16 9.50
C LEU A 119 4.94 8.52 8.16
N VAL A 120 4.06 7.52 8.15
CA VAL A 120 3.76 6.74 6.96
C VAL A 120 2.26 6.59 6.77
N SER A 121 1.86 6.44 5.51
CA SER A 121 0.51 6.03 5.14
C SER A 121 0.54 5.29 3.82
N ALA A 122 -0.49 4.49 3.56
CA ALA A 122 -0.63 3.77 2.31
C ALA A 122 -2.07 3.81 1.83
N THR A 123 -2.25 4.12 0.55
CA THR A 123 -3.54 4.14 -0.11
C THR A 123 -3.50 3.21 -1.31
N VAL A 124 -4.55 2.41 -1.49
CA VAL A 124 -4.72 1.55 -2.65
C VAL A 124 -5.75 2.18 -3.57
N GLN A 125 -5.40 2.31 -4.84
CA GLN A 125 -6.32 2.76 -5.88
C GLN A 125 -6.63 1.57 -6.78
N LEU A 126 -7.91 1.17 -6.85
CA LEU A 126 -8.37 0.09 -7.71
C LEU A 126 -9.06 0.69 -8.93
N GLY A 127 -8.71 0.21 -10.09
CA GLY A 127 -9.22 0.74 -11.34
C GLY A 127 -9.60 -0.34 -12.33
N ARG A 128 -10.11 0.12 -13.50
CA ARG A 128 -10.59 -0.77 -14.57
C ARG A 128 -11.62 -1.76 -14.05
N GLY A 129 -12.58 -1.26 -13.28
CA GLY A 129 -13.68 -2.07 -12.77
C GLY A 129 -14.47 -2.68 -13.91
N TYR A 130 -15.01 -3.87 -13.69
CA TYR A 130 -15.88 -4.54 -14.66
C TYR A 130 -17.22 -3.84 -14.80
N LYS A 131 -17.55 -2.99 -13.85
CA LYS A 131 -18.77 -2.18 -13.84
C LYS A 131 -18.41 -0.71 -13.76
N ASP A 132 -19.02 0.09 -14.60
CA ASP A 132 -18.79 1.54 -14.65
C ASP A 132 -20.09 2.29 -14.35
N PRO A 133 -20.02 3.37 -13.57
CA PRO A 133 -18.85 3.88 -12.85
C PRO A 133 -18.46 2.99 -11.69
N VAL A 134 -17.20 3.07 -11.30
CA VAL A 134 -16.71 2.36 -10.13
C VAL A 134 -17.31 3.01 -8.88
N GLY A 135 -17.93 2.19 -8.03
CA GLY A 135 -18.51 2.69 -6.79
C GLY A 135 -17.42 3.22 -5.85
N ASN A 136 -17.35 4.53 -5.72
CA ASN A 136 -16.38 5.20 -4.88
C ASN A 136 -17.11 5.81 -3.69
N THR A 137 -17.27 5.01 -2.64
CA THR A 137 -17.90 5.48 -1.40
C THR A 137 -16.90 6.29 -0.58
N GLN A 138 -17.33 7.45 -0.22
CA GLN A 138 -16.56 8.37 0.61
C GLN A 138 -16.70 8.01 2.10
#